data_80b091dfef9debbcf162a2b9e86ed62d
#
_entry.id   80b091dfef9debbcf162a2b9e86ed62d
#
_cell.length_a   1.000
_cell.length_b   1.000
_cell.length_c   1.000
_cell.angle_alpha   90.00
_cell.angle_beta   90.00
_cell.angle_gamma   90.00
#
_symmetry.space_group_name_H-M   'P 1'
#
loop_
_entity.id
_entity.type
_entity.pdbx_description
1 polymer ?
#
loop_
_entity_poly.entity_id
_entity_poly.type
_entity_poly.pdbx_seq_one_letter_code
_entity_poly.pdbx_strand_id
1 'polypeptide(L)'
;DRIYFGQEFGELGMDSEGFSGRDGRTTIFDYWSVDTIRRWRNGGKFDGKMLTDNQKHLYGIYQRILTLCNEEKAISQGDFFDLMYANINGWRFNEHKQYTFLRKYGRDLLLFVVNFDHISADLAINIPSHAFDFLQIPQMEQYRAVDLLTGKEENISLLPYKATEISVEGYSGKILKIKL
;
A
#
# COMPACT_ATOMS: atom_id res chain seq x y z
N ASP A 1 -7.05 -3.38 11.06
CA ASP A 1 -7.27 -3.84 9.68
C ASP A 1 -7.43 -5.35 9.67
N ARG A 2 -8.21 -5.87 8.72
CA ARG A 2 -8.50 -7.29 8.61
C ARG A 2 -8.21 -7.75 7.19
N ILE A 3 -7.51 -8.88 7.04
CA ILE A 3 -7.40 -9.59 5.78
C ILE A 3 -8.55 -10.58 5.76
N TYR A 4 -9.37 -10.53 4.72
CA TYR A 4 -10.44 -11.48 4.54
C TYR A 4 -9.88 -12.80 3.99
N PHE A 5 -10.51 -13.90 4.34
CA PHE A 5 -10.08 -15.25 3.98
C PHE A 5 -9.91 -15.42 2.46
N GLY A 6 -8.72 -15.81 2.01
CA GLY A 6 -8.38 -15.98 0.60
C GLY A 6 -8.03 -14.70 -0.17
N GLN A 7 -8.19 -13.52 0.44
CA GLN A 7 -7.88 -12.23 -0.19
C GLN A 7 -6.41 -12.17 -0.65
N GLU A 8 -5.50 -12.72 0.15
CA GLU A 8 -4.06 -12.77 -0.13
C GLU A 8 -3.71 -13.65 -1.34
N PHE A 9 -4.63 -14.49 -1.79
CA PHE A 9 -4.49 -15.33 -2.98
C PHE A 9 -5.36 -14.86 -4.14
N GLY A 10 -6.07 -13.73 -3.99
CA GLY A 10 -6.97 -13.21 -5.00
C GLY A 10 -8.24 -14.04 -5.19
N GLU A 11 -8.77 -14.62 -4.09
CA GLU A 11 -10.07 -15.27 -4.15
C GLU A 11 -11.14 -14.28 -4.54
N LEU A 12 -11.97 -14.66 -5.48
CA LEU A 12 -13.05 -13.82 -5.99
C LEU A 12 -14.27 -13.93 -5.08
N GLY A 13 -14.98 -12.83 -4.89
CA GLY A 13 -16.34 -12.85 -4.37
C GLY A 13 -17.26 -13.50 -5.42
N MET A 14 -17.69 -14.73 -5.17
CA MET A 14 -18.55 -15.47 -6.09
C MET A 14 -20.02 -15.12 -5.85
N ASP A 15 -20.74 -14.83 -6.92
CA ASP A 15 -22.16 -14.49 -6.84
C ASP A 15 -23.06 -15.62 -6.30
N SER A 16 -22.57 -16.84 -6.30
CA SER A 16 -23.31 -18.04 -5.91
C SER A 16 -22.88 -18.64 -4.57
N GLU A 17 -21.93 -18.02 -3.87
CA GLU A 17 -21.41 -18.49 -2.60
C GLU A 17 -22.00 -17.74 -1.40
N GLY A 18 -22.10 -18.43 -0.26
CA GLY A 18 -22.62 -17.87 0.98
C GLY A 18 -24.12 -18.13 1.22
N PHE A 19 -24.61 -17.72 2.38
CA PHE A 19 -26.01 -17.95 2.81
C PHE A 19 -27.05 -17.16 2.03
N SER A 20 -26.66 -16.05 1.45
CA SER A 20 -27.56 -15.14 0.71
C SER A 20 -27.55 -15.38 -0.79
N GLY A 21 -26.85 -16.40 -1.28
CA GLY A 21 -26.78 -16.71 -2.70
C GLY A 21 -25.89 -15.72 -3.46
N ARG A 22 -26.43 -15.07 -4.48
CA ARG A 22 -25.69 -14.17 -5.36
C ARG A 22 -25.44 -12.79 -4.72
N ASP A 23 -24.52 -12.70 -3.79
CA ASP A 23 -24.21 -11.46 -3.07
C ASP A 23 -22.76 -10.98 -3.22
N GLY A 24 -21.97 -11.64 -4.06
CA GLY A 24 -20.58 -11.27 -4.35
C GLY A 24 -19.62 -11.51 -3.18
N ARG A 25 -20.02 -12.27 -2.16
CA ARG A 25 -19.16 -12.57 -1.01
C ARG A 25 -18.47 -13.92 -1.15
N THR A 26 -17.24 -14.00 -0.66
CA THR A 26 -16.52 -15.27 -0.52
C THR A 26 -16.98 -15.99 0.75
N THR A 27 -17.24 -17.30 0.66
CA THR A 27 -17.56 -18.12 1.84
C THR A 27 -16.33 -18.28 2.74
N ILE A 28 -16.57 -18.23 4.06
CA ILE A 28 -15.56 -18.58 5.08
C ILE A 28 -15.86 -19.95 5.71
N PHE A 29 -16.98 -20.57 5.35
CA PHE A 29 -17.46 -21.83 5.96
C PHE A 29 -16.94 -23.04 5.21
N ASP A 30 -16.93 -22.98 3.88
CA ASP A 30 -16.52 -24.07 3.01
C ASP A 30 -15.09 -23.86 2.48
N TYR A 31 -14.15 -23.48 3.37
CA TYR A 31 -12.77 -23.19 3.01
C TYR A 31 -12.08 -24.31 2.22
N TRP A 32 -12.51 -25.55 2.36
CA TRP A 32 -11.99 -26.68 1.58
C TRP A 32 -12.45 -26.69 0.12
N SER A 33 -13.49 -25.94 -0.24
CA SER A 33 -13.97 -25.78 -1.61
C SER A 33 -13.37 -24.56 -2.32
N VAL A 34 -12.77 -23.65 -1.57
CA VAL A 34 -12.14 -22.43 -2.10
C VAL A 34 -10.92 -22.80 -2.96
N ASP A 35 -10.99 -22.52 -4.26
CA ASP A 35 -10.02 -23.01 -5.24
C ASP A 35 -8.61 -22.45 -4.99
N THR A 36 -8.48 -21.18 -4.65
CA THR A 36 -7.18 -20.55 -4.36
C THR A 36 -6.49 -21.17 -3.15
N ILE A 37 -7.23 -21.45 -2.10
CA ILE A 37 -6.71 -22.12 -0.89
C ILE A 37 -6.28 -23.55 -1.21
N ARG A 38 -7.06 -24.29 -2.01
CA ARG A 38 -6.71 -25.64 -2.47
C ARG A 38 -5.42 -25.64 -3.28
N ARG A 39 -5.25 -24.66 -4.17
CA ARG A 39 -4.03 -24.48 -4.96
C ARG A 39 -2.83 -24.14 -4.09
N TRP A 40 -3.00 -23.24 -3.12
CA TRP A 40 -1.96 -22.90 -2.17
C TRP A 40 -1.56 -24.10 -1.31
N ARG A 41 -2.54 -24.86 -0.81
CA ARG A 41 -2.32 -26.06 -0.01
C ARG A 41 -1.57 -27.17 -0.78
N ASN A 42 -1.79 -27.30 -2.08
CA ASN A 42 -1.12 -28.24 -2.98
C ASN A 42 -1.03 -29.67 -2.39
N GLY A 43 -2.18 -30.27 -2.04
CA GLY A 43 -2.23 -31.62 -1.49
C GLY A 43 -1.58 -31.79 -0.11
N GLY A 44 -1.40 -30.70 0.64
CA GLY A 44 -0.78 -30.70 1.99
C GLY A 44 0.69 -30.31 2.02
N LYS A 45 1.27 -29.87 0.88
CA LYS A 45 2.65 -29.38 0.80
C LYS A 45 2.79 -27.94 1.26
N PHE A 46 1.71 -27.15 1.19
CA PHE A 46 1.64 -25.72 1.59
C PHE A 46 2.70 -24.84 0.92
N ASP A 47 3.06 -25.14 -0.33
CA ASP A 47 4.14 -24.49 -1.08
C ASP A 47 3.64 -23.52 -2.16
N GLY A 48 2.35 -23.38 -2.33
CA GLY A 48 1.73 -22.48 -3.30
C GLY A 48 2.06 -22.77 -4.76
N LYS A 49 2.65 -23.93 -5.10
CA LYS A 49 3.10 -24.23 -6.47
C LYS A 49 1.97 -24.27 -7.50
N MET A 50 0.75 -24.56 -7.05
CA MET A 50 -0.43 -24.62 -7.92
C MET A 50 -1.11 -23.26 -8.12
N LEU A 51 -0.65 -22.21 -7.44
CA LEU A 51 -1.12 -20.84 -7.68
C LEU A 51 -0.70 -20.36 -9.07
N THR A 52 -1.56 -19.55 -9.71
CA THR A 52 -1.20 -18.85 -10.95
C THR A 52 -0.14 -17.79 -10.67
N ASP A 53 0.52 -17.28 -11.71
CA ASP A 53 1.56 -16.25 -11.54
C ASP A 53 0.99 -14.96 -10.94
N ASN A 54 -0.22 -14.55 -11.32
CA ASN A 54 -0.90 -13.40 -10.73
C ASN A 54 -1.21 -13.62 -9.25
N GLN A 55 -1.64 -14.83 -8.87
CA GLN A 55 -1.90 -15.19 -7.46
C GLN A 55 -0.61 -15.19 -6.64
N LYS A 56 0.48 -15.72 -7.19
CA LYS A 56 1.81 -15.67 -6.54
C LYS A 56 2.31 -14.25 -6.37
N HIS A 57 2.13 -13.42 -7.40
CA HIS A 57 2.49 -12.00 -7.34
C HIS A 57 1.72 -11.28 -6.22
N LEU A 58 0.39 -11.42 -6.20
CA LEU A 58 -0.46 -10.82 -5.16
C LEU A 58 -0.06 -11.31 -3.75
N TYR A 59 0.12 -12.62 -3.59
CA TYR A 59 0.57 -13.20 -2.33
C TYR A 59 1.92 -12.62 -1.86
N GLY A 60 2.85 -12.45 -2.78
CA GLY A 60 4.14 -11.81 -2.50
C GLY A 60 4.00 -10.35 -2.01
N ILE A 61 3.07 -9.59 -2.59
CA ILE A 61 2.75 -8.23 -2.12
C ILE A 61 2.22 -8.27 -0.67
N TYR A 62 1.26 -9.15 -0.38
CA TYR A 62 0.73 -9.31 0.98
C TYR A 62 1.82 -9.70 1.98
N GLN A 63 2.66 -10.69 1.63
CA GLN A 63 3.80 -11.08 2.47
C GLN A 63 4.72 -9.88 2.76
N ARG A 64 5.07 -9.11 1.71
CA ARG A 64 5.95 -7.94 1.86
C ARG A 64 5.34 -6.90 2.77
N ILE A 65 4.08 -6.52 2.55
CA ILE A 65 3.37 -5.51 3.37
C ILE A 65 3.29 -5.97 4.84
N LEU A 66 2.89 -7.23 5.09
CA LEU A 66 2.78 -7.76 6.45
C LEU A 66 4.13 -7.84 7.16
N THR A 67 5.19 -8.19 6.43
CA THR A 67 6.56 -8.16 6.95
C THR A 67 6.96 -6.73 7.35
N LEU A 68 6.70 -5.75 6.48
CA LEU A 68 6.97 -4.35 6.78
C LEU A 68 6.19 -3.84 8.00
N CYS A 69 4.93 -4.27 8.18
CA CYS A 69 4.14 -3.92 9.36
C CYS A 69 4.79 -4.41 10.67
N ASN A 70 5.51 -5.51 10.64
CA ASN A 70 6.22 -6.05 11.80
C ASN A 70 7.61 -5.44 11.98
N GLU A 71 8.34 -5.16 10.91
CA GLU A 71 9.73 -4.71 10.95
C GLU A 71 9.87 -3.19 11.08
N GLU A 72 8.98 -2.42 10.42
CA GLU A 72 9.06 -0.96 10.38
C GLU A 72 8.32 -0.31 11.54
N LYS A 73 9.06 0.18 12.53
CA LYS A 73 8.48 0.89 13.69
C LYS A 73 7.67 2.12 13.28
N ALA A 74 8.03 2.79 12.20
CA ALA A 74 7.24 3.91 11.70
C ALA A 74 5.83 3.48 11.26
N ILE A 75 5.64 2.22 10.81
CA ILE A 75 4.31 1.68 10.50
C ILE A 75 3.55 1.32 11.79
N SER A 76 4.19 0.58 12.70
CA SER A 76 3.51 0.01 13.88
C SER A 76 3.35 0.98 15.05
N GLN A 77 4.27 1.93 15.22
CA GLN A 77 4.39 2.80 16.40
C GLN A 77 4.53 4.29 16.03
N GLY A 78 4.69 4.63 14.75
CA GLY A 78 4.97 5.99 14.30
C GLY A 78 3.75 6.91 14.39
N ASP A 79 4.03 8.21 14.51
CA ASP A 79 3.04 9.26 14.37
C ASP A 79 2.46 9.24 12.95
N PHE A 80 1.17 9.45 12.84
CA PHE A 80 0.43 9.47 11.58
C PHE A 80 0.04 10.90 11.21
N PHE A 81 0.19 11.23 9.93
CA PHE A 81 -0.27 12.50 9.38
C PHE A 81 -0.97 12.28 8.05
N ASP A 82 -2.26 12.57 8.00
CA ASP A 82 -3.06 12.49 6.78
C ASP A 82 -2.71 13.65 5.83
N LEU A 83 -2.44 13.34 4.57
CA LEU A 83 -2.17 14.34 3.53
C LEU A 83 -3.37 14.58 2.60
N MET A 84 -4.44 13.80 2.70
CA MET A 84 -5.56 13.88 1.77
C MET A 84 -6.22 15.25 1.75
N TYR A 85 -6.51 15.84 2.92
CA TYR A 85 -7.16 17.15 2.99
C TYR A 85 -6.33 18.28 2.32
N ALA A 86 -5.00 18.15 2.28
CA ALA A 86 -4.09 19.12 1.66
C ALA A 86 -3.96 18.93 0.14
N ASN A 87 -4.55 17.86 -0.41
CA ASN A 87 -4.47 17.49 -1.81
C ASN A 87 -5.85 17.42 -2.52
N ILE A 88 -6.93 17.84 -1.85
CA ILE A 88 -8.26 17.96 -2.45
C ILE A 88 -8.20 18.99 -3.59
N ASN A 89 -8.67 18.61 -4.78
CA ASN A 89 -8.56 19.40 -6.00
C ASN A 89 -7.11 19.81 -6.33
N GLY A 90 -6.14 18.99 -5.90
CA GLY A 90 -4.72 19.25 -6.11
C GLY A 90 -4.31 19.16 -7.58
N TRP A 91 -3.28 19.92 -7.94
CA TRP A 91 -2.68 19.80 -9.27
C TRP A 91 -1.98 18.43 -9.38
N ARG A 92 -2.33 17.65 -10.43
CA ARG A 92 -1.83 16.29 -10.64
C ARG A 92 -2.09 15.33 -9.47
N PHE A 93 -3.20 15.51 -8.76
CA PHE A 93 -3.65 14.60 -7.71
C PHE A 93 -5.18 14.47 -7.77
N ASN A 94 -5.69 13.25 -7.80
CA ASN A 94 -7.12 12.97 -7.81
C ASN A 94 -7.49 12.23 -6.52
N GLU A 95 -8.13 12.92 -5.59
CA GLU A 95 -8.51 12.41 -4.27
C GLU A 95 -9.50 11.23 -4.30
N HIS A 96 -10.14 10.98 -5.44
CA HIS A 96 -11.03 9.82 -5.63
C HIS A 96 -10.29 8.57 -6.10
N LYS A 97 -9.03 8.72 -6.54
CA LYS A 97 -8.23 7.64 -7.13
C LYS A 97 -6.88 7.45 -6.46
N GLN A 98 -6.37 8.45 -5.78
CA GLN A 98 -5.09 8.37 -5.08
C GLN A 98 -5.27 8.58 -3.58
N TYR A 99 -4.36 7.99 -2.81
CA TYR A 99 -4.31 8.16 -1.36
C TYR A 99 -2.87 8.35 -0.91
N THR A 100 -2.64 9.30 0.02
CA THR A 100 -1.29 9.61 0.52
C THR A 100 -1.32 10.02 1.98
N PHE A 101 -0.30 9.60 2.72
CA PHE A 101 -0.11 9.96 4.13
C PHE A 101 1.34 9.77 4.56
N LEU A 102 1.69 10.33 5.70
CA LEU A 102 3.00 10.19 6.34
C LEU A 102 2.92 9.37 7.63
N ARG A 103 3.99 8.65 7.92
CA ARG A 103 4.24 8.08 9.24
C ARG A 103 5.68 8.33 9.65
N LYS A 104 5.92 8.66 10.93
CA LYS A 104 7.27 8.95 11.42
C LYS A 104 7.53 8.28 12.76
N TYR A 105 8.70 7.65 12.88
CA TYR A 105 9.22 7.14 14.14
C TYR A 105 10.73 7.44 14.24
N GLY A 106 11.11 8.21 15.24
CA GLY A 106 12.49 8.67 15.38
C GLY A 106 12.97 9.43 14.13
N ARG A 107 13.99 8.94 13.45
CA ARG A 107 14.51 9.50 12.20
C ARG A 107 13.92 8.88 10.94
N ASP A 108 13.08 7.86 11.07
CA ASP A 108 12.46 7.19 9.93
C ASP A 108 11.14 7.88 9.57
N LEU A 109 11.10 8.50 8.41
CA LEU A 109 9.89 9.04 7.79
C LEU A 109 9.48 8.12 6.64
N LEU A 110 8.21 7.74 6.62
CA LEU A 110 7.59 6.99 5.53
C LEU A 110 6.55 7.86 4.84
N LEU A 111 6.69 8.02 3.53
CA LEU A 111 5.64 8.58 2.67
C LEU A 111 4.95 7.44 1.94
N PHE A 112 3.65 7.29 2.19
CA PHE A 112 2.79 6.34 1.52
C PHE A 112 2.07 7.02 0.36
N VAL A 113 2.13 6.42 -0.82
CA VAL A 113 1.44 6.89 -2.02
C VAL A 113 0.78 5.70 -2.68
N VAL A 114 -0.55 5.74 -2.84
CA VAL A 114 -1.32 4.66 -3.43
C VAL A 114 -2.11 5.20 -4.63
N ASN A 115 -2.11 4.46 -5.73
CA ASN A 115 -2.89 4.74 -6.91
C ASN A 115 -3.88 3.61 -7.18
N PHE A 116 -5.16 3.88 -7.01
CA PHE A 116 -6.27 2.95 -7.29
C PHE A 116 -6.75 3.04 -8.73
N ASP A 117 -6.21 3.97 -9.54
CA ASP A 117 -6.49 4.01 -10.97
C ASP A 117 -5.71 2.91 -11.70
N HIS A 118 -6.24 2.45 -12.83
CA HIS A 118 -5.56 1.50 -13.72
C HIS A 118 -4.42 2.15 -14.53
N ILE A 119 -4.36 3.47 -14.57
CA ILE A 119 -3.37 4.26 -15.31
C ILE A 119 -2.29 4.74 -14.34
N SER A 120 -1.02 4.64 -14.76
CA SER A 120 0.11 5.24 -14.05
C SER A 120 -0.04 6.75 -13.94
N ALA A 121 0.37 7.33 -12.84
CA ALA A 121 0.24 8.76 -12.57
C ALA A 121 1.55 9.37 -12.04
N ASP A 122 1.87 10.58 -12.55
CA ASP A 122 2.90 11.44 -11.99
C ASP A 122 2.22 12.44 -11.04
N LEU A 123 2.28 12.15 -9.76
CA LEU A 123 1.57 12.88 -8.72
C LEU A 123 2.40 14.06 -8.21
N ALA A 124 1.73 15.15 -7.89
CA ALA A 124 2.29 16.30 -7.19
C ALA A 124 1.66 16.38 -5.80
N ILE A 125 2.35 15.85 -4.79
CA ILE A 125 1.85 15.72 -3.42
C ILE A 125 2.22 16.97 -2.63
N ASN A 126 1.21 17.68 -2.18
CA ASN A 126 1.38 18.81 -1.28
C ASN A 126 1.52 18.32 0.16
N ILE A 127 2.65 18.66 0.79
CA ILE A 127 2.90 18.41 2.22
C ILE A 127 2.83 19.78 2.92
N PRO A 128 1.80 20.06 3.70
CA PRO A 128 1.58 21.38 4.29
C PRO A 128 2.60 21.68 5.41
N SER A 129 2.86 22.97 5.67
CA SER A 129 3.87 23.41 6.64
C SER A 129 3.70 22.80 8.03
N HIS A 130 2.45 22.70 8.50
CA HIS A 130 2.20 22.12 9.83
C HIS A 130 2.48 20.59 9.90
N ALA A 131 2.57 19.87 8.76
CA ALA A 131 3.09 18.50 8.76
C ALA A 131 4.58 18.46 9.10
N PHE A 132 5.35 19.44 8.57
CA PHE A 132 6.77 19.59 8.90
C PHE A 132 6.96 19.91 10.38
N ASP A 133 6.13 20.81 10.93
CA ASP A 133 6.18 21.18 12.34
C ASP A 133 5.78 20.01 13.25
N PHE A 134 4.66 19.36 12.97
CA PHE A 134 4.15 18.23 13.75
C PHE A 134 5.09 17.03 13.75
N LEU A 135 5.56 16.63 12.58
CA LEU A 135 6.47 15.50 12.42
C LEU A 135 7.95 15.88 12.57
N GLN A 136 8.27 17.14 12.79
CA GLN A 136 9.65 17.65 12.88
C GLN A 136 10.48 17.18 11.68
N ILE A 137 10.01 17.48 10.45
CA ILE A 137 10.68 17.13 9.20
C ILE A 137 11.62 18.28 8.81
N PRO A 138 12.94 18.08 8.69
CA PRO A 138 13.82 19.08 8.13
C PRO A 138 13.47 19.36 6.66
N GLN A 139 13.50 20.64 6.27
CA GLN A 139 13.23 21.03 4.89
C GLN A 139 14.48 20.81 4.04
N MET A 140 14.38 20.04 2.97
CA MET A 140 15.48 19.75 2.07
C MET A 140 14.99 19.53 0.65
N GLU A 141 15.77 20.06 -0.33
CA GLU A 141 15.49 19.89 -1.75
C GLU A 141 15.75 18.47 -2.27
N GLN A 142 16.63 17.74 -1.60
CA GLN A 142 16.96 16.37 -2.01
C GLN A 142 17.11 15.46 -0.79
N TYR A 143 16.18 14.53 -0.67
CA TYR A 143 16.30 13.38 0.21
C TYR A 143 16.42 12.12 -0.62
N ARG A 144 17.32 11.22 -0.24
CA ARG A 144 17.34 9.86 -0.75
C ARG A 144 16.22 9.08 -0.08
N ALA A 145 15.31 8.59 -0.90
CA ALA A 145 14.19 7.74 -0.47
C ALA A 145 14.37 6.32 -1.04
N VAL A 146 13.99 5.33 -0.27
CA VAL A 146 13.97 3.92 -0.70
C VAL A 146 12.53 3.44 -0.69
N ASP A 147 12.03 2.98 -1.82
CA ASP A 147 10.74 2.31 -1.87
C ASP A 147 10.83 0.93 -1.22
N LEU A 148 10.17 0.76 -0.08
CA LEU A 148 10.22 -0.48 0.70
C LEU A 148 9.54 -1.67 0.02
N LEU A 149 8.68 -1.43 -0.98
CA LEU A 149 8.03 -2.50 -1.72
C LEU A 149 8.96 -3.11 -2.78
N THR A 150 9.77 -2.27 -3.44
CA THR A 150 10.60 -2.68 -4.59
C THR A 150 12.10 -2.65 -4.30
N GLY A 151 12.55 -1.93 -3.26
CA GLY A 151 13.95 -1.64 -2.98
C GLY A 151 14.57 -0.57 -3.89
N LYS A 152 13.81 0.03 -4.79
CA LYS A 152 14.31 1.11 -5.67
C LYS A 152 14.56 2.38 -4.89
N GLU A 153 15.60 3.10 -5.30
CA GLU A 153 15.96 4.39 -4.74
C GLU A 153 15.57 5.52 -5.67
N GLU A 154 15.10 6.62 -5.07
CA GLU A 154 14.78 7.85 -5.78
C GLU A 154 15.11 9.05 -4.90
N ASN A 155 15.34 10.22 -5.53
CA ASN A 155 15.50 11.48 -4.82
C ASN A 155 14.18 12.22 -4.81
N ILE A 156 13.77 12.71 -3.65
CA ILE A 156 12.56 13.51 -3.47
C ILE A 156 12.85 14.81 -2.74
N SER A 157 12.07 15.85 -2.99
CA SER A 157 12.13 17.08 -2.24
C SER A 157 11.06 17.08 -1.14
N LEU A 158 11.41 17.53 0.07
CA LEU A 158 10.48 17.76 1.16
C LEU A 158 10.53 19.24 1.56
N LEU A 159 9.62 20.00 0.99
CA LEU A 159 9.52 21.46 1.18
C LEU A 159 8.05 21.85 1.33
N PRO A 160 7.67 22.70 2.31
CA PRO A 160 6.26 23.03 2.58
C PRO A 160 5.61 23.91 1.50
N TYR A 161 6.39 24.48 0.60
CA TYR A 161 5.94 25.38 -0.47
C TYR A 161 6.11 24.79 -1.87
N LYS A 162 6.56 23.54 -1.97
CA LYS A 162 6.79 22.84 -3.24
C LYS A 162 6.26 21.43 -3.15
N ALA A 163 5.42 21.06 -4.11
CA ALA A 163 4.89 19.71 -4.16
C ALA A 163 6.01 18.66 -4.34
N THR A 164 5.90 17.55 -3.63
CA THR A 164 6.75 16.37 -3.81
C THR A 164 6.23 15.59 -5.02
N GLU A 165 7.05 15.44 -6.05
CA GLU A 165 6.68 14.74 -7.27
C GLU A 165 6.99 13.25 -7.15
N ILE A 166 6.00 12.39 -7.38
CA ILE A 166 6.11 10.93 -7.26
C ILE A 166 5.38 10.26 -8.43
N SER A 167 6.10 9.44 -9.20
CA SER A 167 5.48 8.58 -10.21
C SER A 167 5.05 7.27 -9.58
N VAL A 168 3.82 6.83 -9.84
CA VAL A 168 3.26 5.58 -9.33
C VAL A 168 2.48 4.85 -10.43
N GLU A 169 2.69 3.56 -10.52
CA GLU A 169 2.01 2.69 -11.50
C GLU A 169 0.51 2.58 -11.21
N GLY A 170 -0.26 2.14 -12.21
CA GLY A 170 -1.67 1.82 -12.03
C GLY A 170 -1.86 0.63 -11.08
N TYR A 171 -2.93 0.66 -10.26
CA TYR A 171 -3.24 -0.36 -9.25
C TYR A 171 -2.04 -0.72 -8.36
N SER A 172 -1.26 0.29 -7.97
CA SER A 172 -0.02 0.11 -7.24
C SER A 172 0.16 1.16 -6.14
N GLY A 173 1.27 1.06 -5.43
CA GLY A 173 1.66 2.03 -4.41
C GLY A 173 3.15 2.01 -4.17
N LYS A 174 3.61 3.03 -3.45
CA LYS A 174 4.98 3.15 -2.94
C LYS A 174 4.96 3.40 -1.44
N ILE A 175 5.95 2.87 -0.75
CA ILE A 175 6.26 3.18 0.65
C ILE A 175 7.69 3.71 0.67
N LEU A 176 7.82 5.01 0.55
CA LEU A 176 9.11 5.68 0.47
C LEU A 176 9.67 5.94 1.86
N LYS A 177 10.76 5.25 2.20
CA LYS A 177 11.49 5.45 3.46
C LYS A 177 12.58 6.49 3.28
N ILE A 178 12.53 7.50 4.12
CA ILE A 178 13.48 8.61 4.17
C ILE A 178 14.12 8.62 5.57
N LYS A 179 15.45 8.73 5.63
CA LYS A 179 16.18 8.98 6.87
C LYS A 179 16.39 10.49 7.06
N LEU A 180 15.74 11.04 8.09
CA LEU A 180 15.87 12.47 8.46
C LEU A 180 17.14 12.74 9.27
#